data_9212ca4c030ff5a80a9d1938a792de4f
#
_entry.id   9212ca4c030ff5a80a9d1938a792de4f
#
_cell.length_a   1.000
_cell.length_b   1.000
_cell.length_c   1.000
_cell.angle_alpha   90.00
_cell.angle_beta   90.00
_cell.angle_gamma   90.00
#
_symmetry.space_group_name_H-M   'P 1'
#
loop_
_entity.id
_entity.type
_entity.pdbx_description
1 polymer ?
#
loop_
_entity_poly.entity_id
_entity_poly.type
_entity_poly.pdbx_seq_one_letter_code
_entity_poly.pdbx_strand_id
1 'polypeptide(L)'
;MIIIGEKLNGSIPSVAKAIADKDAELIKERARKQAEAGATFLDVCASVEEDVEVETLKWMIDLVQEVTDTPICVDSPSAKSCVAAIPFCKRPGLVNSVSLEGDKIDRIFPVIADTDWECVALLCDNDGIPDSVERRMKVFHGIMEKAKEYGIAPSRLHIDPLVVTLSTDETALTVFACLLYTSPSPRDR
;
A
#
# COMPACT_ATOMS: atom_id res chain seq x y z
N MET A 1 -2.11 -4.93 -16.49
CA MET A 1 -2.32 -3.77 -15.60
C MET A 1 -2.60 -4.32 -14.22
N ILE A 2 -1.97 -3.81 -13.17
CA ILE A 2 -2.30 -4.14 -11.77
C ILE A 2 -3.36 -3.15 -11.30
N ILE A 3 -4.43 -3.65 -10.68
CA ILE A 3 -5.54 -2.84 -10.16
C ILE A 3 -5.69 -3.17 -8.67
N ILE A 4 -5.61 -2.16 -7.83
CA ILE A 4 -5.85 -2.26 -6.38
C ILE A 4 -7.26 -1.72 -6.11
N GLY A 5 -8.12 -2.55 -5.54
CA GLY A 5 -9.49 -2.18 -5.22
C GLY A 5 -9.59 -1.55 -3.82
N GLU A 6 -9.88 -0.25 -3.72
CA GLU A 6 -9.80 0.55 -2.48
C GLU A 6 -11.17 0.83 -1.83
N LYS A 7 -12.15 -0.06 -1.97
CA LYS A 7 -13.48 0.16 -1.39
C LYS A 7 -13.71 -0.44 0.00
N LEU A 8 -12.65 -1.03 0.59
CA LEU A 8 -12.65 -1.58 1.96
C LEU A 8 -11.80 -0.72 2.90
N ASN A 9 -11.98 0.60 2.79
CA ASN A 9 -11.24 1.59 3.57
C ASN A 9 -12.17 2.28 4.58
N GLY A 10 -11.82 2.23 5.87
CA GLY A 10 -12.57 2.82 6.97
C GLY A 10 -12.73 4.34 6.91
N SER A 11 -11.97 5.04 6.06
CA SER A 11 -12.21 6.46 5.77
C SER A 11 -13.51 6.71 4.97
N ILE A 12 -14.05 5.67 4.33
CA ILE A 12 -15.34 5.73 3.62
C ILE A 12 -16.46 5.60 4.65
N PRO A 13 -17.39 6.58 4.76
CA PRO A 13 -18.39 6.61 5.84
C PRO A 13 -19.21 5.33 6.00
N SER A 14 -19.57 4.67 4.91
CA SER A 14 -20.32 3.41 4.94
C SER A 14 -19.47 2.23 5.41
N VAL A 15 -18.15 2.23 5.17
CA VAL A 15 -17.22 1.23 5.71
C VAL A 15 -16.95 1.49 7.19
N ALA A 16 -16.71 2.75 7.57
CA ALA A 16 -16.57 3.14 8.98
C ALA A 16 -17.77 2.67 9.81
N LYS A 17 -18.99 2.89 9.29
CA LYS A 17 -20.20 2.40 9.94
C LYS A 17 -20.25 0.87 10.02
N ALA A 18 -19.90 0.17 8.95
CA ALA A 18 -19.87 -1.29 8.93
C ALA A 18 -18.85 -1.86 9.94
N ILE A 19 -17.69 -1.22 10.09
CA ILE A 19 -16.68 -1.60 11.09
C ILE A 19 -17.23 -1.41 12.50
N ALA A 20 -17.87 -0.27 12.78
CA ALA A 20 -18.44 0.04 14.09
C ALA A 20 -19.59 -0.91 14.46
N ASP A 21 -20.48 -1.22 13.51
CA ASP A 21 -21.66 -2.08 13.71
C ASP A 21 -21.33 -3.58 13.54
N LYS A 22 -20.11 -3.95 13.16
CA LYS A 22 -19.68 -5.30 12.80
C LYS A 22 -20.53 -5.91 11.66
N ASP A 23 -20.93 -5.09 10.69
CA ASP A 23 -21.68 -5.50 9.49
C ASP A 23 -20.78 -6.27 8.52
N ALA A 24 -20.70 -7.57 8.74
CA ALA A 24 -19.89 -8.48 7.93
C ALA A 24 -20.37 -8.56 6.47
N GLU A 25 -21.69 -8.45 6.22
CA GLU A 25 -22.23 -8.63 4.87
C GLU A 25 -21.84 -7.46 3.95
N LEU A 26 -21.81 -6.22 4.45
CA LEU A 26 -21.34 -5.07 3.66
C LEU A 26 -19.88 -5.23 3.25
N ILE A 27 -19.01 -5.68 4.17
CA ILE A 27 -17.58 -5.92 3.88
C ILE A 27 -17.44 -7.01 2.81
N LYS A 28 -18.12 -8.15 2.98
CA LYS A 28 -18.11 -9.29 2.03
C LYS A 28 -18.65 -8.91 0.65
N GLU A 29 -19.75 -8.15 0.60
CA GLU A 29 -20.33 -7.69 -0.67
C GLU A 29 -19.35 -6.79 -1.44
N ARG A 30 -18.69 -5.86 -0.75
CA ARG A 30 -17.69 -5.00 -1.37
C ARG A 30 -16.47 -5.76 -1.88
N ALA A 31 -16.01 -6.75 -1.11
CA ALA A 31 -14.91 -7.60 -1.53
C ALA A 31 -15.26 -8.36 -2.82
N ARG A 32 -16.43 -9.02 -2.87
CA ARG A 32 -16.90 -9.74 -4.08
C ARG A 32 -16.96 -8.82 -5.29
N LYS A 33 -17.61 -7.65 -5.17
CA LYS A 33 -17.78 -6.70 -6.28
C LYS A 33 -16.45 -6.23 -6.86
N GLN A 34 -15.45 -5.95 -6.03
CA GLN A 34 -14.13 -5.52 -6.50
C GLN A 34 -13.37 -6.67 -7.16
N ALA A 35 -13.44 -7.88 -6.58
CA ALA A 35 -12.83 -9.07 -7.16
C ALA A 35 -13.45 -9.41 -8.54
N GLU A 36 -14.80 -9.42 -8.63
CA GLU A 36 -15.55 -9.63 -9.88
C GLU A 36 -15.25 -8.56 -10.94
N ALA A 37 -14.97 -7.32 -10.51
CA ALA A 37 -14.54 -6.24 -11.39
C ALA A 37 -13.08 -6.37 -11.88
N GLY A 38 -12.35 -7.39 -11.43
CA GLY A 38 -10.99 -7.69 -11.89
C GLY A 38 -9.88 -7.01 -11.09
N ALA A 39 -10.11 -6.66 -9.82
CA ALA A 39 -9.06 -6.19 -8.94
C ALA A 39 -7.97 -7.28 -8.77
N THR A 40 -6.71 -6.87 -8.89
CA THR A 40 -5.54 -7.73 -8.68
C THR A 40 -5.27 -7.92 -7.19
N PHE A 41 -5.49 -6.85 -6.41
CA PHE A 41 -5.41 -6.83 -4.95
C PHE A 41 -6.64 -6.14 -4.38
N LEU A 42 -7.06 -6.53 -3.18
CA LEU A 42 -8.08 -5.83 -2.41
C LEU A 42 -7.42 -5.11 -1.23
N ASP A 43 -7.43 -3.80 -1.28
CA ASP A 43 -6.90 -2.94 -0.23
C ASP A 43 -7.81 -2.97 0.99
N VAL A 44 -7.24 -3.32 2.13
CA VAL A 44 -7.94 -3.43 3.42
C VAL A 44 -7.30 -2.47 4.39
N CYS A 45 -8.01 -1.38 4.67
CA CYS A 45 -7.60 -0.32 5.58
C CYS A 45 -8.65 -0.12 6.67
N ALA A 46 -8.27 -0.32 7.92
CA ALA A 46 -9.20 -0.19 9.04
C ALA A 46 -9.57 1.27 9.35
N SER A 47 -8.58 2.18 9.26
CA SER A 47 -8.74 3.61 9.58
C SER A 47 -9.42 3.85 10.95
N VAL A 48 -8.94 3.13 11.97
CA VAL A 48 -9.38 3.21 13.37
C VAL A 48 -8.20 3.56 14.28
N GLU A 49 -8.46 3.74 15.57
CA GLU A 49 -7.41 3.99 16.57
C GLU A 49 -6.41 2.83 16.62
N GLU A 50 -5.14 3.13 16.90
CA GLU A 50 -4.02 2.18 16.83
C GLU A 50 -4.19 0.96 17.73
N ASP A 51 -4.82 1.12 18.90
CA ASP A 51 -5.02 0.07 19.89
C ASP A 51 -6.00 -1.03 19.44
N VAL A 52 -6.89 -0.72 18.51
CA VAL A 52 -7.89 -1.66 17.95
C VAL A 52 -7.65 -1.97 16.47
N GLU A 53 -6.65 -1.35 15.84
CA GLU A 53 -6.41 -1.45 14.39
C GLU A 53 -6.10 -2.88 13.95
N VAL A 54 -5.19 -3.55 14.64
CA VAL A 54 -4.74 -4.91 14.26
C VAL A 54 -5.90 -5.91 14.36
N GLU A 55 -6.73 -5.82 15.40
CA GLU A 55 -7.92 -6.68 15.54
C GLU A 55 -8.96 -6.38 14.46
N THR A 56 -9.14 -5.11 14.12
CA THR A 56 -10.06 -4.69 13.07
C THR A 56 -9.58 -5.15 11.70
N LEU A 57 -8.29 -5.00 11.39
CA LEU A 57 -7.68 -5.52 10.16
C LEU A 57 -7.88 -7.04 10.06
N LYS A 58 -7.60 -7.76 11.15
CA LYS A 58 -7.83 -9.21 11.17
C LYS A 58 -9.27 -9.57 10.82
N TRP A 59 -10.24 -8.93 11.47
CA TRP A 59 -11.66 -9.16 11.21
C TRP A 59 -12.03 -8.89 9.75
N MET A 60 -11.57 -7.77 9.19
CA MET A 60 -11.83 -7.43 7.78
C MET A 60 -11.17 -8.42 6.82
N ILE A 61 -9.90 -8.78 7.04
CA ILE A 61 -9.14 -9.71 6.23
C ILE A 61 -9.82 -11.10 6.23
N ASP A 62 -10.23 -11.59 7.39
CA ASP A 62 -10.93 -12.87 7.51
C ASP A 62 -12.22 -12.88 6.66
N LEU A 63 -13.04 -11.82 6.75
CA LEU A 63 -14.28 -11.69 5.97
C LEU A 63 -14.02 -11.62 4.45
N VAL A 64 -13.00 -10.89 4.03
CA VAL A 64 -12.63 -10.82 2.60
C VAL A 64 -12.24 -12.20 2.10
N GLN A 65 -11.40 -12.91 2.83
CA GLN A 65 -10.92 -14.26 2.49
C GLN A 65 -11.96 -15.37 2.57
N GLU A 66 -13.15 -15.12 3.14
CA GLU A 66 -14.28 -16.03 3.08
C GLU A 66 -14.98 -16.01 1.71
N VAL A 67 -14.84 -14.91 0.96
CA VAL A 67 -15.67 -14.68 -0.24
C VAL A 67 -14.88 -14.54 -1.53
N THR A 68 -13.57 -14.38 -1.47
CA THR A 68 -12.71 -14.30 -2.65
C THR A 68 -11.29 -14.78 -2.33
N ASP A 69 -10.63 -15.28 -3.37
CA ASP A 69 -9.20 -15.64 -3.35
C ASP A 69 -8.30 -14.51 -3.84
N THR A 70 -8.84 -13.33 -4.13
CA THR A 70 -8.05 -12.16 -4.54
C THR A 70 -7.07 -11.79 -3.41
N PRO A 71 -5.76 -11.63 -3.69
CA PRO A 71 -4.78 -11.27 -2.68
C PRO A 71 -5.12 -9.96 -1.97
N ILE A 72 -4.77 -9.89 -0.68
CA ILE A 72 -4.98 -8.71 0.15
C ILE A 72 -3.86 -7.69 -0.04
N CYS A 73 -4.21 -6.42 -0.13
CA CYS A 73 -3.31 -5.32 0.14
C CYS A 73 -3.57 -4.87 1.59
N VAL A 74 -2.59 -5.09 2.46
CA VAL A 74 -2.66 -4.62 3.86
C VAL A 74 -2.29 -3.15 3.89
N ASP A 75 -3.25 -2.29 4.23
CA ASP A 75 -3.05 -0.83 4.29
C ASP A 75 -3.15 -0.31 5.72
N SER A 76 -2.07 0.27 6.18
CA SER A 76 -2.00 1.00 7.44
C SER A 76 -0.88 2.05 7.43
N PRO A 77 -1.08 3.22 8.05
CA PRO A 77 -0.01 4.17 8.29
C PRO A 77 1.04 3.65 9.28
N SER A 78 0.69 2.64 10.10
CA SER A 78 1.56 2.00 11.08
C SER A 78 2.26 0.78 10.51
N ALA A 79 3.59 0.84 10.36
CA ALA A 79 4.38 -0.32 9.97
C ALA A 79 4.22 -1.51 10.93
N LYS A 80 3.99 -1.24 12.22
CA LYS A 80 3.71 -2.27 13.23
C LYS A 80 2.41 -3.01 12.92
N SER A 81 1.36 -2.27 12.57
CA SER A 81 0.07 -2.85 12.21
C SER A 81 0.15 -3.65 10.90
N CYS A 82 0.87 -3.14 9.88
CA CYS A 82 1.13 -3.88 8.64
C CYS A 82 1.81 -5.23 8.94
N VAL A 83 2.92 -5.21 9.69
CA VAL A 83 3.66 -6.43 10.06
C VAL A 83 2.79 -7.41 10.84
N ALA A 84 1.98 -6.92 11.78
CA ALA A 84 1.07 -7.75 12.57
C ALA A 84 -0.07 -8.37 11.75
N ALA A 85 -0.50 -7.70 10.67
CA ALA A 85 -1.60 -8.15 9.83
C ALA A 85 -1.18 -9.16 8.74
N ILE A 86 0.07 -9.14 8.29
CA ILE A 86 0.60 -10.08 7.28
C ILE A 86 0.27 -11.56 7.59
N PRO A 87 0.46 -12.07 8.83
CA PRO A 87 0.15 -13.46 9.14
C PRO A 87 -1.33 -13.86 9.06
N PHE A 88 -2.25 -12.90 8.99
CA PHE A 88 -3.68 -13.18 8.82
C PHE A 88 -4.05 -13.50 7.37
N CYS A 89 -3.17 -13.16 6.43
CA CYS A 89 -3.40 -13.38 5.01
C CYS A 89 -3.02 -14.82 4.62
N LYS A 90 -3.93 -15.53 3.95
CA LYS A 90 -3.75 -16.93 3.52
C LYS A 90 -2.70 -17.10 2.42
N ARG A 91 -2.33 -16.02 1.75
CA ARG A 91 -1.35 -15.99 0.65
C ARG A 91 -0.60 -14.67 0.61
N PRO A 92 0.58 -14.61 -0.03
CA PRO A 92 1.27 -13.36 -0.29
C PRO A 92 0.37 -12.36 -1.02
N GLY A 93 0.51 -11.11 -0.66
CA GLY A 93 -0.26 -9.99 -1.20
C GLY A 93 0.62 -8.75 -1.34
N LEU A 94 0.06 -7.60 -1.01
CA LEU A 94 0.70 -6.29 -1.11
C LEU A 94 0.71 -5.61 0.27
N VAL A 95 1.77 -4.91 0.61
CA VAL A 95 1.83 -4.01 1.78
C VAL A 95 1.74 -2.58 1.30
N ASN A 96 0.83 -1.81 1.85
CA ASN A 96 0.66 -0.39 1.62
C ASN A 96 0.86 0.34 2.96
N SER A 97 2.00 0.93 3.20
CA SER A 97 3.14 1.19 2.33
C SER A 97 4.44 1.30 3.12
N VAL A 98 5.55 1.39 2.39
CA VAL A 98 6.84 1.83 2.94
C VAL A 98 7.22 3.21 2.42
N SER A 99 8.10 3.89 3.15
CA SER A 99 8.74 5.15 2.75
C SER A 99 10.05 5.29 3.51
N LEU A 100 10.83 6.32 3.21
CA LEU A 100 12.01 6.66 4.03
C LEU A 100 11.65 7.44 5.32
N GLU A 101 10.38 7.45 5.71
CA GLU A 101 9.94 8.02 6.98
C GLU A 101 10.17 7.05 8.13
N GLY A 102 10.84 7.52 9.18
CA GLY A 102 11.09 6.74 10.38
C GLY A 102 11.79 5.43 10.10
N ASP A 103 11.23 4.33 10.62
CA ASP A 103 11.77 2.97 10.51
C ASP A 103 10.87 2.02 9.70
N LYS A 104 9.96 2.56 8.87
CA LYS A 104 8.97 1.76 8.12
C LYS A 104 9.60 0.65 7.30
N ILE A 105 10.63 0.99 6.50
CA ILE A 105 11.36 0.02 5.67
C ILE A 105 12.03 -1.05 6.55
N ASP A 106 12.75 -0.63 7.60
CA ASP A 106 13.51 -1.53 8.45
C ASP A 106 12.61 -2.46 9.30
N ARG A 107 11.32 -2.15 9.40
CA ARG A 107 10.30 -3.04 10.01
C ARG A 107 9.64 -3.98 9.01
N ILE A 108 9.30 -3.48 7.83
CA ILE A 108 8.49 -4.23 6.85
C ILE A 108 9.37 -5.13 5.98
N PHE A 109 10.47 -4.62 5.42
CA PHE A 109 11.31 -5.38 4.50
C PHE A 109 11.85 -6.70 5.07
N PRO A 110 12.33 -6.77 6.33
CA PRO A 110 12.76 -8.06 6.90
C PRO A 110 11.66 -9.13 6.93
N VAL A 111 10.39 -8.71 7.08
CA VAL A 111 9.26 -9.63 7.17
C VAL A 111 8.86 -10.18 5.80
N ILE A 112 9.03 -9.38 4.73
CA ILE A 112 8.64 -9.77 3.39
C ILE A 112 9.82 -10.26 2.53
N ALA A 113 11.07 -10.18 3.00
CA ALA A 113 12.29 -10.44 2.22
C ALA A 113 12.26 -11.82 1.52
N ASP A 114 12.08 -12.88 2.29
CA ASP A 114 12.10 -14.27 1.81
C ASP A 114 10.69 -14.79 1.42
N THR A 115 9.84 -13.90 0.92
CA THR A 115 8.45 -14.21 0.56
C THR A 115 8.13 -13.68 -0.84
N ASP A 116 6.90 -13.96 -1.32
CA ASP A 116 6.36 -13.38 -2.56
C ASP A 116 5.50 -12.13 -2.29
N TRP A 117 5.56 -11.52 -1.11
CA TRP A 117 4.86 -10.28 -0.81
C TRP A 117 5.45 -9.13 -1.65
N GLU A 118 4.56 -8.29 -2.17
CA GLU A 118 4.90 -7.05 -2.86
C GLU A 118 4.69 -5.85 -1.94
N CYS A 119 5.17 -4.66 -2.33
CA CYS A 119 5.06 -3.47 -1.49
C CYS A 119 4.86 -2.20 -2.32
N VAL A 120 3.94 -1.33 -1.88
CA VAL A 120 3.87 0.05 -2.36
C VAL A 120 4.96 0.87 -1.67
N ALA A 121 5.73 1.61 -2.45
CA ALA A 121 6.79 2.47 -1.96
C ALA A 121 6.50 3.94 -2.29
N LEU A 122 6.17 4.70 -1.25
CA LEU A 122 5.88 6.13 -1.36
C LEU A 122 7.16 6.93 -1.46
N LEU A 123 7.25 7.84 -2.43
CA LEU A 123 8.41 8.72 -2.58
C LEU A 123 8.35 9.91 -1.61
N CYS A 124 8.43 9.61 -0.30
CA CYS A 124 8.57 10.59 0.78
C CYS A 124 9.59 10.13 1.83
N ASP A 125 10.07 11.09 2.61
CA ASP A 125 11.03 10.91 3.68
C ASP A 125 10.62 11.70 4.94
N ASN A 126 11.49 11.79 5.94
CA ASN A 126 11.21 12.53 7.19
C ASN A 126 10.94 14.04 6.99
N ASP A 127 11.33 14.60 5.85
CA ASP A 127 11.04 15.99 5.47
C ASP A 127 9.69 16.12 4.73
N GLY A 128 8.96 15.00 4.56
CA GLY A 128 7.67 14.92 3.89
C GLY A 128 7.77 14.62 2.39
N ILE A 129 6.74 15.04 1.64
CA ILE A 129 6.67 14.82 0.18
C ILE A 129 7.63 15.76 -0.52
N PRO A 130 8.59 15.24 -1.32
CA PRO A 130 9.54 16.08 -2.05
C PRO A 130 8.84 17.02 -3.04
N ASP A 131 9.29 18.25 -3.10
CA ASP A 131 8.78 19.33 -3.94
C ASP A 131 9.42 19.38 -5.35
N SER A 132 10.46 18.56 -5.61
CA SER A 132 11.17 18.55 -6.87
C SER A 132 11.45 17.13 -7.38
N VAL A 133 11.68 17.01 -8.69
CA VAL A 133 12.09 15.75 -9.34
C VAL A 133 13.38 15.22 -8.72
N GLU A 134 14.38 16.09 -8.51
CA GLU A 134 15.68 15.70 -7.97
C GLU A 134 15.55 15.10 -6.56
N ARG A 135 14.78 15.72 -5.68
CA ARG A 135 14.52 15.19 -4.33
C ARG A 135 13.75 13.88 -4.39
N ARG A 136 12.75 13.73 -5.28
CA ARG A 136 12.01 12.48 -5.46
C ARG A 136 12.91 11.36 -5.94
N MET A 137 13.80 11.64 -6.90
CA MET A 137 14.80 10.66 -7.37
C MET A 137 15.77 10.27 -6.27
N LYS A 138 16.18 11.19 -5.40
CA LYS A 138 17.00 10.85 -4.22
C LYS A 138 16.27 9.88 -3.29
N VAL A 139 15.00 10.13 -2.98
CA VAL A 139 14.18 9.21 -2.17
C VAL A 139 14.03 7.86 -2.87
N PHE A 140 13.73 7.85 -4.18
CA PHE A 140 13.66 6.62 -4.97
C PHE A 140 14.94 5.78 -4.86
N HIS A 141 16.11 6.40 -5.06
CA HIS A 141 17.38 5.68 -4.94
C HIS A 141 17.61 5.16 -3.52
N GLY A 142 17.27 5.92 -2.49
CA GLY A 142 17.36 5.47 -1.11
C GLY A 142 16.48 4.25 -0.83
N ILE A 143 15.25 4.22 -1.33
CA ILE A 143 14.36 3.05 -1.22
C ILE A 143 14.95 1.84 -1.96
N MET A 144 15.49 2.05 -3.18
CA MET A 144 16.10 0.97 -3.97
C MET A 144 17.38 0.41 -3.34
N GLU A 145 18.19 1.24 -2.70
CA GLU A 145 19.35 0.80 -1.92
C GLU A 145 18.93 -0.07 -0.73
N LYS A 146 17.92 0.36 0.02
CA LYS A 146 17.33 -0.43 1.10
C LYS A 146 16.73 -1.74 0.59
N ALA A 147 16.00 -1.72 -0.52
CA ALA A 147 15.45 -2.93 -1.11
C ALA A 147 16.56 -3.95 -1.46
N LYS A 148 17.67 -3.46 -2.03
CA LYS A 148 18.84 -4.28 -2.33
C LYS A 148 19.49 -4.85 -1.05
N GLU A 149 19.60 -4.05 0.01
CA GLU A 149 20.14 -4.47 1.30
C GLU A 149 19.35 -5.65 1.90
N TYR A 150 18.02 -5.59 1.81
CA TYR A 150 17.12 -6.64 2.30
C TYR A 150 16.81 -7.76 1.28
N GLY A 151 17.39 -7.72 0.08
CA GLY A 151 17.14 -8.72 -0.95
C GLY A 151 15.78 -8.64 -1.61
N ILE A 152 15.08 -7.50 -1.52
CA ILE A 152 13.80 -7.27 -2.19
C ILE A 152 14.04 -6.98 -3.67
N ALA A 153 13.48 -7.80 -4.55
CA ALA A 153 13.58 -7.58 -5.99
C ALA A 153 12.82 -6.30 -6.42
N PRO A 154 13.39 -5.46 -7.30
CA PRO A 154 12.73 -4.23 -7.77
C PRO A 154 11.32 -4.46 -8.35
N SER A 155 11.08 -5.63 -8.97
CA SER A 155 9.79 -6.00 -9.53
C SER A 155 8.68 -6.19 -8.49
N ARG A 156 9.03 -6.28 -7.22
CA ARG A 156 8.09 -6.38 -6.08
C ARG A 156 7.73 -5.03 -5.47
N LEU A 157 8.31 -3.93 -5.98
CA LEU A 157 8.04 -2.58 -5.50
C LEU A 157 7.17 -1.83 -6.50
N HIS A 158 6.04 -1.31 -6.03
CA HIS A 158 5.15 -0.41 -6.75
C HIS A 158 5.41 1.01 -6.29
N ILE A 159 6.09 1.78 -7.13
CA ILE A 159 6.51 3.15 -6.77
C ILE A 159 5.33 4.11 -6.90
N ASP A 160 4.97 4.76 -5.79
CA ASP A 160 4.01 5.87 -5.78
C ASP A 160 4.78 7.20 -5.66
N PRO A 161 4.78 8.01 -6.73
CA PRO A 161 5.47 9.30 -6.73
C PRO A 161 4.75 10.37 -5.90
N LEU A 162 3.60 10.09 -5.32
CA LEU A 162 2.79 11.01 -4.51
C LEU A 162 2.45 12.28 -5.28
N VAL A 163 1.66 12.13 -6.36
CA VAL A 163 1.19 13.27 -7.14
C VAL A 163 0.12 14.01 -6.33
N VAL A 164 0.46 15.23 -5.90
CA VAL A 164 -0.51 16.11 -5.23
C VAL A 164 -1.50 16.70 -6.24
N THR A 165 -2.65 17.16 -5.77
CA THR A 165 -3.67 17.73 -6.64
C THR A 165 -3.19 19.04 -7.26
N LEU A 166 -3.58 19.31 -8.52
CA LEU A 166 -3.22 20.55 -9.21
C LEU A 166 -3.72 21.82 -8.51
N SER A 167 -4.77 21.70 -7.69
CA SER A 167 -5.25 22.80 -6.84
C SER A 167 -4.31 23.12 -5.68
N THR A 168 -3.43 22.20 -5.33
CA THR A 168 -2.47 22.36 -4.24
C THR A 168 -1.09 22.76 -4.79
N ASP A 169 -0.72 22.21 -5.96
CA ASP A 169 0.57 22.49 -6.60
C ASP A 169 0.41 22.40 -8.14
N GLU A 170 0.47 23.54 -8.81
CA GLU A 170 0.37 23.64 -10.28
C GLU A 170 1.52 22.92 -11.01
N THR A 171 2.65 22.69 -10.34
CA THR A 171 3.82 22.01 -10.92
C THR A 171 3.77 20.51 -10.80
N ALA A 172 2.82 19.95 -10.02
CA ALA A 172 2.72 18.53 -9.70
C ALA A 172 2.72 17.62 -10.94
N LEU A 173 2.00 18.02 -12.00
CA LEU A 173 1.94 17.27 -13.24
C LEU A 173 3.29 17.26 -13.98
N THR A 174 3.99 18.39 -14.00
CA THR A 174 5.31 18.50 -14.62
C THR A 174 6.34 17.64 -13.89
N VAL A 175 6.34 17.70 -12.56
CA VAL A 175 7.21 16.86 -11.71
C VAL A 175 6.93 15.38 -11.96
N PHE A 176 5.68 14.98 -12.02
CA PHE A 176 5.29 13.59 -12.32
C PHE A 176 5.73 13.15 -13.72
N ALA A 177 5.48 13.97 -14.74
CA ALA A 177 5.90 13.68 -16.12
C ALA A 177 7.42 13.49 -16.20
N CYS A 178 8.20 14.37 -15.57
CA CYS A 178 9.66 14.25 -15.53
C CYS A 178 10.11 12.93 -14.87
N LEU A 179 9.47 12.49 -13.80
CA LEU A 179 9.77 11.21 -13.16
C LEU A 179 9.53 10.02 -14.10
N LEU A 180 8.43 10.02 -14.86
CA LEU A 180 8.14 8.96 -15.83
C LEU A 180 9.20 8.87 -16.93
N TYR A 181 9.73 10.01 -17.40
CA TYR A 181 10.76 10.05 -18.45
C TYR A 181 12.17 9.76 -17.94
N THR A 182 12.44 9.99 -16.65
CA THR A 182 13.78 9.79 -16.07
C THR A 182 13.94 8.44 -15.39
N SER A 183 12.85 7.77 -15.05
CA SER A 183 12.88 6.42 -14.49
C SER A 183 13.12 5.40 -15.60
N PRO A 184 14.16 4.53 -15.51
CA PRO A 184 14.37 3.48 -16.49
C PRO A 184 13.17 2.53 -16.50
N SER A 185 12.49 2.44 -17.65
CA SER A 185 11.39 1.51 -17.83
C SER A 185 11.91 0.07 -17.78
N PRO A 186 11.20 -0.88 -17.14
CA PRO A 186 11.53 -2.31 -17.24
C PRO A 186 11.56 -2.85 -18.67
N ARG A 187 10.99 -2.09 -19.63
CA ARG A 187 10.99 -2.44 -21.06
C ARG A 187 12.24 -1.99 -21.81
N ASP A 188 13.12 -1.23 -21.17
CA ASP A 188 14.34 -0.69 -21.78
C ASP A 188 15.57 -1.56 -21.50
N ARG A 189 15.36 -2.82 -21.12
CA ARG A 189 16.41 -3.84 -20.90
C ARG A 189 16.26 -5.02 -21.84
#